data_c9496b5c052a71d5c36f6183992ce61e
#
_entry.id   c9496b5c052a71d5c36f6183992ce61e
#
_cell.length_a   1.000
_cell.length_b   1.000
_cell.length_c   1.000
_cell.angle_alpha   90.00
_cell.angle_beta   90.00
_cell.angle_gamma   90.00
#
_symmetry.space_group_name_H-M   'P 1'
#
loop_
_entity.id
_entity.type
_entity.pdbx_description
1 polymer ?
#
loop_
_entity_poly.entity_id
_entity_poly.type
_entity_poly.pdbx_seq_one_letter_code
_entity_poly.pdbx_strand_id
1 'polypeptide(L)'
;MRLEFLQLPAEERGLYIEQAAVRRNLSPVLIEKDFWVSWMLGVLFESKFADALVFKGGTSLSKVFGVIERFSEDIDLSLSPDFLELKPPGTRRNQANKWMKAAEAVCSFAVQNTIAPELESVVVKVLGAKAGGWFEFFDDPLTNSPVLLFHYPTSQPTGRPGVHRGGIGSE
;
A
#
# COMPACT_ATOMS: atom_id res chain seq x y z
N MET A 1 5.07 -9.23 -13.75
CA MET A 1 5.20 -9.94 -12.45
C MET A 1 4.72 -11.38 -12.60
N ARG A 2 5.41 -12.38 -12.01
CA ARG A 2 5.01 -13.79 -12.14
C ARG A 2 3.76 -14.06 -11.30
N LEU A 3 2.60 -14.15 -11.95
CA LEU A 3 1.31 -14.44 -11.29
C LEU A 3 1.18 -15.92 -10.86
N GLU A 4 2.05 -16.79 -11.37
CA GLU A 4 2.04 -18.24 -11.09
C GLU A 4 2.11 -18.54 -9.59
N PHE A 5 2.93 -17.83 -8.83
CA PHE A 5 3.03 -18.00 -7.37
C PHE A 5 1.71 -17.71 -6.65
N LEU A 6 0.95 -16.72 -7.11
CA LEU A 6 -0.32 -16.32 -6.50
C LEU A 6 -1.45 -17.34 -6.76
N GLN A 7 -1.30 -18.15 -7.79
CA GLN A 7 -2.25 -19.21 -8.16
C GLN A 7 -2.02 -20.52 -7.40
N LEU A 8 -0.87 -20.64 -6.71
CA LEU A 8 -0.59 -21.82 -5.90
C LEU A 8 -1.52 -21.89 -4.67
N PRO A 9 -1.87 -23.11 -4.21
CA PRO A 9 -2.51 -23.31 -2.92
C PRO A 9 -1.73 -22.67 -1.77
N ALA A 10 -2.42 -22.24 -0.72
CA ALA A 10 -1.79 -21.57 0.43
C ALA A 10 -0.65 -22.38 1.05
N GLU A 11 -0.83 -23.72 1.15
CA GLU A 11 0.17 -24.64 1.67
C GLU A 11 1.46 -24.63 0.83
N GLU A 12 1.33 -24.68 -0.50
CA GLU A 12 2.48 -24.63 -1.40
C GLU A 12 3.20 -23.27 -1.33
N ARG A 13 2.43 -22.17 -1.28
CA ARG A 13 3.02 -20.83 -1.07
C ARG A 13 3.80 -20.78 0.23
N GLY A 14 3.26 -21.37 1.31
CA GLY A 14 3.91 -21.48 2.60
C GLY A 14 5.29 -22.14 2.51
N LEU A 15 5.41 -23.24 1.80
CA LEU A 15 6.68 -23.94 1.60
C LEU A 15 7.74 -23.07 0.90
N TYR A 16 7.36 -22.31 -0.14
CA TYR A 16 8.27 -21.39 -0.80
C TYR A 16 8.71 -20.25 0.12
N ILE A 17 7.78 -19.70 0.91
CA ILE A 17 8.06 -18.66 1.90
C ILE A 17 9.03 -19.18 2.97
N GLU A 18 8.80 -20.37 3.50
CA GLU A 18 9.69 -21.00 4.49
C GLU A 18 11.09 -21.24 3.94
N GLN A 19 11.21 -21.76 2.72
CA GLN A 19 12.52 -21.94 2.08
C GLN A 19 13.26 -20.61 1.89
N ALA A 20 12.56 -19.56 1.48
CA ALA A 20 13.14 -18.23 1.35
C ALA A 20 13.57 -17.66 2.71
N ALA A 21 12.79 -17.90 3.75
CA ALA A 21 13.07 -17.49 5.12
C ALA A 21 14.36 -18.12 5.63
N VAL A 22 14.51 -19.43 5.46
CA VAL A 22 15.75 -20.16 5.83
C VAL A 22 16.95 -19.59 5.08
N ARG A 23 16.86 -19.39 3.76
CA ARG A 23 17.97 -18.87 2.95
C ARG A 23 18.39 -17.45 3.35
N ARG A 24 17.47 -16.63 3.82
CA ARG A 24 17.72 -15.24 4.21
C ARG A 24 17.93 -15.05 5.70
N ASN A 25 17.81 -16.11 6.50
CA ASN A 25 17.84 -16.07 7.97
C ASN A 25 16.82 -15.07 8.55
N LEU A 26 15.60 -15.11 8.03
CA LEU A 26 14.48 -14.24 8.42
C LEU A 26 13.27 -15.09 8.80
N SER A 27 12.31 -14.49 9.49
CA SER A 27 11.05 -15.20 9.77
C SER A 27 10.18 -15.33 8.51
N PRO A 28 9.44 -16.45 8.35
CA PRO A 28 8.52 -16.63 7.24
C PRO A 28 7.48 -15.51 7.12
N VAL A 29 7.01 -14.99 8.24
CA VAL A 29 6.05 -13.86 8.29
C VAL A 29 6.64 -12.61 7.63
N LEU A 30 7.92 -12.29 7.89
CA LEU A 30 8.59 -11.15 7.27
C LEU A 30 8.76 -11.34 5.76
N ILE A 31 9.12 -12.53 5.31
CA ILE A 31 9.25 -12.85 3.89
C ILE A 31 7.90 -12.71 3.18
N GLU A 32 6.82 -13.22 3.78
CA GLU A 32 5.49 -13.12 3.21
C GLU A 32 5.02 -11.67 3.12
N LYS A 33 5.19 -10.90 4.18
CA LYS A 33 4.87 -9.45 4.17
C LYS A 33 5.65 -8.71 3.08
N ASP A 34 6.95 -8.96 2.97
CA ASP A 34 7.81 -8.37 1.95
C ASP A 34 7.36 -8.68 0.52
N PHE A 35 6.91 -9.91 0.31
CA PHE A 35 6.31 -10.32 -0.96
C PHE A 35 5.04 -9.49 -1.27
N TRP A 36 4.12 -9.39 -0.31
CA TRP A 36 2.86 -8.66 -0.52
C TRP A 36 3.06 -7.15 -0.69
N VAL A 37 4.00 -6.55 0.04
CA VAL A 37 4.42 -5.15 -0.17
C VAL A 37 4.95 -4.96 -1.59
N SER A 38 5.85 -5.83 -2.03
CA SER A 38 6.44 -5.76 -3.37
C SER A 38 5.40 -5.96 -4.47
N TRP A 39 4.46 -6.88 -4.27
CA TRP A 39 3.35 -7.13 -5.19
C TRP A 39 2.43 -5.91 -5.29
N MET A 40 2.03 -5.35 -4.15
CA MET A 40 1.14 -4.17 -4.12
C MET A 40 1.80 -2.95 -4.74
N LEU A 41 3.11 -2.75 -4.53
CA LEU A 41 3.87 -1.70 -5.24
C LEU A 41 3.80 -1.90 -6.76
N GLY A 42 3.96 -3.14 -7.25
CA GLY A 42 3.76 -3.44 -8.67
C GLY A 42 2.37 -3.06 -9.15
N VAL A 43 1.32 -3.44 -8.42
CA VAL A 43 -0.08 -3.09 -8.75
C VAL A 43 -0.27 -1.57 -8.81
N LEU A 44 0.25 -0.83 -7.84
CA LEU A 44 0.15 0.63 -7.76
C LEU A 44 0.86 1.32 -8.94
N PHE A 45 2.11 0.95 -9.21
CA PHE A 45 2.92 1.59 -10.24
C PHE A 45 2.68 1.07 -11.66
N GLU A 46 1.92 -0.02 -11.83
CA GLU A 46 1.36 -0.45 -13.11
C GLU A 46 -0.07 0.10 -13.34
N SER A 47 -0.66 0.77 -12.36
CA SER A 47 -2.01 1.35 -12.46
C SER A 47 -2.02 2.67 -13.24
N LYS A 48 -3.22 3.10 -13.63
CA LYS A 48 -3.44 4.42 -14.25
C LYS A 48 -3.08 5.62 -13.35
N PHE A 49 -2.79 5.38 -12.07
CA PHE A 49 -2.41 6.40 -11.10
C PHE A 49 -0.88 6.54 -10.94
N ALA A 50 -0.08 5.72 -11.62
CA ALA A 50 1.37 5.67 -11.46
C ALA A 50 2.03 7.06 -11.51
N ASP A 51 1.66 7.89 -12.48
CA ASP A 51 2.20 9.23 -12.65
C ASP A 51 1.77 10.23 -11.56
N ALA A 52 0.71 9.91 -10.83
CA ALA A 52 0.21 10.72 -9.73
C ALA A 52 0.78 10.31 -8.37
N LEU A 53 1.46 9.16 -8.30
CA LEU A 53 1.99 8.58 -7.07
C LEU A 53 3.47 8.91 -6.89
N VAL A 54 3.83 9.41 -5.72
CA VAL A 54 5.22 9.53 -5.28
C VAL A 54 5.45 8.59 -4.12
N PHE A 55 6.37 7.63 -4.31
CA PHE A 55 6.73 6.67 -3.28
C PHE A 55 7.73 7.28 -2.31
N LYS A 56 7.39 7.27 -1.03
CA LYS A 56 8.14 7.88 0.06
C LYS A 56 8.51 6.87 1.15
N GLY A 57 9.04 7.41 2.24
CA GLY A 57 9.26 6.70 3.49
C GLY A 57 10.38 5.67 3.45
N GLY A 58 10.48 4.90 4.54
CA GLY A 58 11.52 3.89 4.73
C GLY A 58 11.46 2.76 3.71
N THR A 59 10.26 2.40 3.25
CA THR A 59 10.07 1.36 2.24
C THR A 59 10.63 1.78 0.88
N SER A 60 10.54 3.05 0.50
CA SER A 60 11.17 3.54 -0.73
C SER A 60 12.70 3.47 -0.64
N LEU A 61 13.26 3.83 0.51
CA LEU A 61 14.72 3.77 0.73
C LEU A 61 15.26 2.34 0.70
N SER A 62 14.50 1.37 1.19
CA SER A 62 14.92 -0.03 1.17
C SER A 62 14.68 -0.73 -0.18
N LYS A 63 13.49 -0.53 -0.78
CA LYS A 63 13.07 -1.27 -1.98
C LYS A 63 13.58 -0.68 -3.29
N VAL A 64 13.66 0.65 -3.38
CA VAL A 64 14.06 1.35 -4.62
C VAL A 64 15.54 1.71 -4.58
N PHE A 65 16.01 2.25 -3.46
CA PHE A 65 17.36 2.79 -3.37
C PHE A 65 18.35 1.83 -2.70
N GLY A 66 17.90 0.78 -2.01
CA GLY A 66 18.78 -0.17 -1.33
C GLY A 66 19.68 0.46 -0.25
N VAL A 67 19.31 1.64 0.26
CA VAL A 67 20.13 2.42 1.19
C VAL A 67 20.05 1.89 2.61
N ILE A 68 18.94 1.23 2.95
CA ILE A 68 18.71 0.65 4.28
C ILE A 68 18.22 -0.79 4.15
N GLU A 69 18.82 -1.69 4.91
CA GLU A 69 18.39 -3.09 5.06
C GLU A 69 17.35 -3.19 6.18
N ARG A 70 16.21 -2.57 5.96
CA ARG A 70 15.13 -2.57 6.94
C ARG A 70 13.84 -3.06 6.28
N PHE A 71 13.16 -3.99 6.94
CA PHE A 71 11.78 -4.33 6.59
C PHE A 71 10.85 -3.17 6.94
N SER A 72 10.02 -2.80 6.00
CA SER A 72 8.92 -1.88 6.22
C SER A 72 7.63 -2.58 5.80
N GLU A 73 6.62 -2.49 6.65
CA GLU A 73 5.30 -3.07 6.42
C GLU A 73 4.36 -2.06 5.76
N ASP A 74 4.75 -0.79 5.76
CA ASP A 74 3.94 0.32 5.27
C ASP A 74 4.45 0.79 3.91
N ILE A 75 3.53 1.11 3.03
CA ILE A 75 3.78 1.76 1.75
C ILE A 75 3.34 3.22 1.90
N ASP A 76 4.30 4.12 2.04
CA ASP A 76 4.04 5.55 2.14
C ASP A 76 4.00 6.18 0.75
N LEU A 77 2.88 6.81 0.42
CA LEU A 77 2.67 7.44 -0.88
C LEU A 77 2.20 8.88 -0.70
N SER A 78 2.59 9.73 -1.64
CA SER A 78 1.93 11.02 -1.86
C SER A 78 1.18 11.01 -3.16
N LEU A 79 0.06 11.71 -3.19
CA LEU A 79 -0.65 12.06 -4.41
C LEU A 79 -0.21 13.45 -4.89
N SER A 80 0.02 13.58 -6.20
CA SER A 80 0.36 14.86 -6.77
C SER A 80 -0.79 15.87 -6.62
N PRO A 81 -0.51 17.14 -6.31
CA PRO A 81 -1.54 18.19 -6.26
C PRO A 81 -2.30 18.34 -7.56
N ASP A 82 -1.67 18.11 -8.70
CA ASP A 82 -2.30 18.18 -10.02
C ASP A 82 -3.36 17.09 -10.20
N PHE A 83 -3.10 15.88 -9.72
CA PHE A 83 -4.10 14.80 -9.71
C PHE A 83 -5.29 15.12 -8.82
N LEU A 84 -5.04 15.82 -7.71
CA LEU A 84 -6.08 16.25 -6.77
C LEU A 84 -6.76 17.57 -7.20
N GLU A 85 -6.39 18.14 -8.35
CA GLU A 85 -6.88 19.43 -8.85
C GLU A 85 -6.70 20.57 -7.84
N LEU A 86 -5.68 20.47 -6.98
CA LEU A 86 -5.39 21.44 -5.96
C LEU A 86 -4.53 22.58 -6.49
N LYS A 87 -5.03 23.81 -6.34
CA LYS A 87 -4.24 25.02 -6.64
C LYS A 87 -3.16 25.21 -5.59
N PRO A 88 -1.99 25.76 -5.95
CA PRO A 88 -0.94 26.05 -4.97
C PRO A 88 -1.44 26.86 -3.77
N PRO A 89 -0.92 26.62 -2.57
CA PRO A 89 -1.31 27.39 -1.39
C PRO A 89 -0.91 28.84 -1.54
N GLY A 90 -1.71 29.75 -0.98
CA GLY A 90 -1.32 31.14 -0.87
C GLY A 90 -0.18 31.32 0.14
N THR A 91 0.53 32.45 0.03
CA THR A 91 1.73 32.78 0.83
C THR A 91 1.46 33.05 2.31
N ARG A 92 0.21 33.33 2.69
CA ARG A 92 -0.16 33.63 4.09
C ARG A 92 -0.40 32.35 4.89
N ARG A 93 0.09 32.31 6.13
CA ARG A 93 -0.03 31.13 7.04
C ARG A 93 -1.48 30.60 7.14
N ASN A 94 -2.47 31.48 7.25
CA ASN A 94 -3.88 31.06 7.32
C ASN A 94 -4.37 30.42 6.02
N GLN A 95 -3.84 30.85 4.87
CA GLN A 95 -4.15 30.26 3.57
C GLN A 95 -3.50 28.88 3.42
N ALA A 96 -2.26 28.72 3.90
CA ALA A 96 -1.58 27.42 3.93
C ALA A 96 -2.33 26.41 4.80
N ASN A 97 -2.74 26.78 6.01
CA ASN A 97 -3.50 25.88 6.90
C ASN A 97 -4.88 25.49 6.30
N LYS A 98 -5.55 26.45 5.64
CA LYS A 98 -6.81 26.15 4.95
C LYS A 98 -6.60 25.21 3.77
N TRP A 99 -5.51 25.42 3.04
CA TRP A 99 -5.12 24.57 1.92
C TRP A 99 -4.81 23.14 2.38
N MET A 100 -4.03 22.97 3.45
CA MET A 100 -3.72 21.64 4.01
C MET A 100 -4.98 20.86 4.36
N LYS A 101 -5.93 21.48 5.08
CA LYS A 101 -7.20 20.83 5.42
C LYS A 101 -8.03 20.45 4.19
N ALA A 102 -8.02 21.29 3.17
CA ALA A 102 -8.69 20.99 1.91
C ALA A 102 -7.97 19.84 1.18
N ALA A 103 -6.65 19.83 1.17
CA ALA A 103 -5.84 18.78 0.58
C ALA A 103 -6.07 17.42 1.26
N GLU A 104 -6.10 17.38 2.59
CA GLU A 104 -6.44 16.18 3.37
C GLU A 104 -7.81 15.61 2.95
N ALA A 105 -8.85 16.45 2.92
CA ALA A 105 -10.20 16.02 2.56
C ALA A 105 -10.29 15.51 1.12
N VAL A 106 -9.66 16.22 0.17
CA VAL A 106 -9.66 15.82 -1.26
C VAL A 106 -8.85 14.54 -1.45
N CYS A 107 -7.73 14.39 -0.75
CA CYS A 107 -6.90 13.18 -0.77
C CYS A 107 -7.69 11.98 -0.24
N SER A 108 -8.32 12.12 0.94
CA SER A 108 -9.15 11.05 1.53
C SER A 108 -10.28 10.65 0.59
N PHE A 109 -10.98 11.60 0.00
CA PHE A 109 -12.03 11.33 -0.99
C PHE A 109 -11.49 10.59 -2.23
N ALA A 110 -10.35 11.02 -2.77
CA ALA A 110 -9.74 10.39 -3.95
C ALA A 110 -9.29 8.96 -3.65
N VAL A 111 -8.69 8.72 -2.47
CA VAL A 111 -8.29 7.36 -2.06
C VAL A 111 -9.51 6.46 -1.92
N GLN A 112 -10.53 6.90 -1.21
CA GLN A 112 -11.72 6.09 -0.93
C GLN A 112 -12.55 5.80 -2.18
N ASN A 113 -12.77 6.80 -3.02
CA ASN A 113 -13.76 6.73 -4.08
C ASN A 113 -13.17 6.48 -5.48
N THR A 114 -11.87 6.61 -5.63
CA THR A 114 -11.21 6.46 -6.93
C THR A 114 -10.12 5.39 -6.91
N ILE A 115 -9.16 5.48 -5.97
CA ILE A 115 -8.01 4.59 -5.93
C ILE A 115 -8.39 3.22 -5.38
N ALA A 116 -9.04 3.16 -4.21
CA ALA A 116 -9.39 1.90 -3.56
C ALA A 116 -10.30 1.00 -4.42
N PRO A 117 -11.36 1.49 -5.09
CA PRO A 117 -12.18 0.66 -5.97
C PRO A 117 -11.41 0.11 -7.18
N GLU A 118 -10.47 0.87 -7.72
CA GLU A 118 -9.63 0.40 -8.83
C GLU A 118 -8.66 -0.70 -8.37
N LEU A 119 -7.99 -0.50 -7.22
CA LEU A 119 -7.11 -1.51 -6.63
C LEU A 119 -7.90 -2.78 -6.29
N GLU A 120 -9.10 -2.65 -5.70
CA GLU A 120 -9.98 -3.79 -5.43
C GLU A 120 -10.29 -4.56 -6.72
N SER A 121 -10.62 -3.85 -7.81
CA SER A 121 -10.88 -4.47 -9.12
C SER A 121 -9.68 -5.26 -9.64
N VAL A 122 -8.46 -4.73 -9.51
CA VAL A 122 -7.23 -5.41 -9.92
C VAL A 122 -6.96 -6.63 -9.05
N VAL A 123 -7.09 -6.47 -7.72
CA VAL A 123 -6.85 -7.57 -6.77
C VAL A 123 -7.86 -8.70 -6.98
N VAL A 124 -9.14 -8.37 -7.19
CA VAL A 124 -10.19 -9.37 -7.49
C VAL A 124 -9.89 -10.15 -8.76
N LYS A 125 -9.37 -9.53 -9.80
CA LYS A 125 -8.97 -10.23 -11.04
C LYS A 125 -7.85 -11.26 -10.82
N VAL A 126 -6.97 -11.01 -9.85
CA VAL A 126 -5.80 -11.86 -9.57
C VAL A 126 -6.08 -12.89 -8.48
N LEU A 127 -6.71 -12.48 -7.38
CA LEU A 127 -6.90 -13.29 -6.19
C LEU A 127 -8.35 -13.83 -6.04
N GLY A 128 -9.27 -13.38 -6.90
CA GLY A 128 -10.69 -13.69 -6.78
C GLY A 128 -11.44 -12.73 -5.85
N ALA A 129 -12.75 -12.88 -5.80
CA ALA A 129 -13.59 -12.10 -4.91
C ALA A 129 -13.48 -12.58 -3.45
N LYS A 130 -13.54 -11.66 -2.50
CA LYS A 130 -13.49 -11.91 -1.06
C LYS A 130 -14.68 -11.24 -0.37
N ALA A 131 -15.34 -11.97 0.53
CA ALA A 131 -16.39 -11.38 1.37
C ALA A 131 -15.80 -10.26 2.24
N GLY A 132 -16.42 -9.09 2.21
CA GLY A 132 -15.91 -7.88 2.87
C GLY A 132 -14.83 -7.12 2.12
N GLY A 133 -14.44 -7.58 0.90
CA GLY A 133 -13.39 -6.94 0.09
C GLY A 133 -11.96 -7.28 0.54
N TRP A 134 -11.01 -6.78 -0.24
CA TRP A 134 -9.59 -6.92 0.03
C TRP A 134 -9.01 -5.74 0.79
N PHE A 135 -9.71 -4.60 0.77
CA PHE A 135 -9.25 -3.36 1.39
C PHE A 135 -10.23 -2.85 2.44
N GLU A 136 -9.66 -2.29 3.49
CA GLU A 136 -10.37 -1.50 4.50
C GLU A 136 -9.81 -0.08 4.46
N PHE A 137 -10.70 0.90 4.41
CA PHE A 137 -10.36 2.31 4.37
C PHE A 137 -10.69 3.00 5.70
N PHE A 138 -9.77 3.83 6.18
CA PHE A 138 -10.00 4.74 7.31
C PHE A 138 -9.03 5.93 7.24
N ASP A 139 -9.35 7.02 7.92
CA ASP A 139 -8.41 8.11 8.14
C ASP A 139 -7.67 7.89 9.46
N ASP A 140 -6.34 8.00 9.45
CA ASP A 140 -5.53 7.87 10.65
C ASP A 140 -5.86 9.00 11.63
N PRO A 141 -6.27 8.69 12.87
CA PRO A 141 -6.75 9.69 13.82
C PRO A 141 -5.67 10.67 14.31
N LEU A 142 -4.39 10.36 14.10
CA LEU A 142 -3.28 11.21 14.52
C LEU A 142 -2.82 12.16 13.41
N THR A 143 -2.82 11.68 12.17
CA THR A 143 -2.27 12.41 11.03
C THR A 143 -3.34 12.92 10.08
N ASN A 144 -4.61 12.49 10.20
CA ASN A 144 -5.69 12.68 9.25
C ASN A 144 -5.36 12.19 7.82
N SER A 145 -4.34 11.35 7.69
CA SER A 145 -3.97 10.77 6.41
C SER A 145 -4.87 9.58 6.09
N PRO A 146 -5.32 9.43 4.84
CA PRO A 146 -6.07 8.26 4.42
C PRO A 146 -5.19 7.01 4.47
N VAL A 147 -5.72 5.94 5.04
CA VAL A 147 -5.08 4.64 5.15
C VAL A 147 -5.92 3.62 4.40
N LEU A 148 -5.27 2.85 3.55
CA LEU A 148 -5.86 1.72 2.86
C LEU A 148 -5.16 0.44 3.33
N LEU A 149 -5.91 -0.38 4.06
CA LEU A 149 -5.42 -1.59 4.67
C LEU A 149 -5.68 -2.77 3.73
N PHE A 150 -4.64 -3.46 3.29
CA PHE A 150 -4.76 -4.62 2.41
C PHE A 150 -4.77 -5.93 3.23
N HIS A 151 -5.88 -6.65 3.17
CA HIS A 151 -6.08 -7.94 3.84
C HIS A 151 -5.65 -9.11 2.94
N TYR A 152 -4.35 -9.28 2.74
CA TYR A 152 -3.82 -10.33 1.86
C TYR A 152 -4.04 -11.75 2.38
N PRO A 153 -4.10 -12.77 1.50
CA PRO A 153 -4.26 -14.17 1.89
C PRO A 153 -2.94 -14.73 2.43
N THR A 154 -2.81 -14.77 3.76
CA THR A 154 -1.63 -15.35 4.40
C THR A 154 -1.55 -16.86 4.22
N SER A 155 -0.34 -17.38 4.02
CA SER A 155 0.00 -18.81 4.04
C SER A 155 0.59 -19.26 5.39
N GLN A 156 0.83 -18.30 6.30
CA GLN A 156 1.41 -18.59 7.61
C GLN A 156 0.32 -18.85 8.65
N PRO A 157 0.52 -19.80 9.59
CA PRO A 157 -0.39 -20.06 10.67
C PRO A 157 -0.36 -18.89 11.67
N THR A 158 -1.15 -17.87 11.42
CA THR A 158 -1.24 -16.71 12.29
C THR A 158 -2.62 -16.63 12.93
N GLY A 159 -2.66 -16.33 14.21
CA GLY A 159 -3.91 -16.06 14.93
C GLY A 159 -4.57 -14.72 14.53
N ARG A 160 -4.04 -14.01 13.53
CA ARG A 160 -4.63 -12.78 12.97
C ARG A 160 -4.40 -12.72 11.46
N PRO A 161 -5.38 -12.24 10.67
CA PRO A 161 -5.17 -11.97 9.25
C PRO A 161 -3.97 -11.06 9.04
N GLY A 162 -3.22 -11.32 7.98
CA GLY A 162 -2.12 -10.44 7.56
C GLY A 162 -2.68 -9.07 7.14
N VAL A 163 -2.15 -8.01 7.74
CA VAL A 163 -2.62 -6.64 7.54
C VAL A 163 -1.44 -5.76 7.12
N HIS A 164 -1.56 -5.08 5.98
CA HIS A 164 -0.65 -4.03 5.57
C HIS A 164 -1.30 -2.66 5.69
N ARG A 165 -0.64 -1.75 6.37
CA ARG A 165 -1.00 -0.34 6.35
C ARG A 165 -0.30 0.33 5.18
N GLY A 166 -1.08 0.81 4.22
CA GLY A 166 -0.62 1.76 3.22
C GLY A 166 -1.11 3.15 3.63
N GLY A 167 -0.21 4.01 4.07
CA GLY A 167 -0.53 5.41 4.32
C GLY A 167 -0.41 6.20 3.01
N ILE A 168 -1.46 6.89 2.59
CA ILE A 168 -1.44 7.83 1.47
C ILE A 168 -1.63 9.23 2.03
N GLY A 169 -0.55 10.00 2.11
CA GLY A 169 -0.58 11.38 2.60
C GLY A 169 -0.56 12.40 1.47
N SER A 170 -1.11 13.58 1.71
CA SER A 170 -0.93 14.78 0.89
C SER A 170 0.23 15.60 1.46
N GLU A 171 1.21 15.97 0.65
CA GLU A 171 2.17 17.05 0.93
C GLU A 171 1.89 18.27 0.12
#